data_2267247e4ff1d6cd661eee65b9005163
#
_entry.id   2267247e4ff1d6cd661eee65b9005163
#
_cell.length_a   1.000
_cell.length_b   1.000
_cell.length_c   1.000
_cell.angle_alpha   90.00
_cell.angle_beta   90.00
_cell.angle_gamma   90.00
#
_symmetry.space_group_name_H-M   'P 1'
#
loop_
_entity.id
_entity.type
_entity.pdbx_description
1 polymer ?
#
loop_
_entity_poly.entity_id
_entity_poly.type
_entity_poly.pdbx_seq_one_letter_code
_entity_poly.pdbx_strand_id
1 'polypeptide(L)'
;VGLLPDQVPPDGQGVWAAMFGKPAYTMTLAARLGLQTGAALVPLWGERLPKGQGFVVHVRPPVQLEEGISLEDAVTRINSAMESVILECPEQYLWGYGRYKTPRPQ
;
A
#
# COMPACT_ATOMS: atom_id res chain seq x y z
N VAL A 1 -13.75 -4.75 -0.80
CA VAL A 1 -13.02 -4.32 -2.01
C VAL A 1 -11.54 -4.59 -1.82
N GLY A 2 -10.94 -5.27 -2.79
CA GLY A 2 -9.49 -5.49 -2.79
C GLY A 2 -8.76 -4.41 -3.58
N LEU A 3 -7.64 -3.93 -3.06
CA LEU A 3 -6.82 -2.91 -3.70
C LEU A 3 -5.36 -3.31 -3.64
N LEU A 4 -4.61 -2.92 -4.66
CA LEU A 4 -3.15 -3.06 -4.70
C LEU A 4 -2.53 -1.65 -4.57
N PRO A 5 -2.30 -1.17 -3.34
CA PRO A 5 -1.90 0.23 -3.12
C PRO A 5 -0.44 0.51 -3.43
N ASP A 6 0.34 -0.51 -3.78
CA ASP A 6 1.77 -0.40 -4.02
C ASP A 6 2.14 -0.20 -5.49
N GLN A 7 1.17 0.09 -6.34
CA GLN A 7 1.41 0.39 -7.76
C GLN A 7 1.40 1.91 -8.00
N VAL A 8 2.18 2.36 -8.98
CA VAL A 8 2.27 3.77 -9.32
C VAL A 8 1.07 4.16 -10.21
N PRO A 9 0.22 5.10 -9.75
CA PRO A 9 -0.92 5.54 -10.55
C PRO A 9 -0.47 6.50 -11.66
N PRO A 10 -1.33 6.77 -12.66
CA PRO A 10 -1.06 7.83 -13.62
C PRO A 10 -0.93 9.19 -12.95
N ASP A 11 -0.23 10.11 -13.62
CA ASP A 11 -0.06 11.47 -13.13
C ASP A 11 -1.42 12.11 -12.83
N GLY A 12 -1.51 12.81 -11.71
CA GLY A 12 -2.75 13.45 -11.24
C GLY A 12 -3.64 12.55 -10.39
N GLN A 13 -3.33 11.25 -10.26
CA GLN A 13 -4.16 10.31 -9.49
C GLN A 13 -3.48 9.86 -8.20
N GLY A 14 -2.41 10.51 -7.79
CA GLY A 14 -1.68 10.15 -6.59
C GLY A 14 -1.04 11.33 -5.92
N VAL A 15 -0.33 11.03 -4.84
CA VAL A 15 0.51 11.99 -4.13
C VAL A 15 1.87 11.37 -3.86
N TRP A 16 2.88 12.22 -3.71
CA TRP A 16 4.20 11.76 -3.31
C TRP A 16 4.22 11.51 -1.81
N ALA A 17 4.54 10.29 -1.43
CA ALA A 17 4.62 9.88 -0.03
C ALA A 17 5.82 8.96 0.16
N ALA A 18 6.39 8.96 1.37
CA ALA A 18 7.56 8.16 1.64
C ALA A 18 7.24 6.66 1.61
N MET A 19 8.13 5.90 0.99
CA MET A 19 8.13 4.44 1.00
C MET A 19 9.57 3.99 1.23
N PHE A 20 9.85 3.35 2.36
CA PHE A 20 11.21 3.05 2.82
C PHE A 20 12.12 4.28 2.80
N GLY A 21 11.57 5.43 3.24
CA GLY A 21 12.31 6.68 3.33
C GLY A 21 12.53 7.43 2.02
N LYS A 22 12.02 6.94 0.89
CA LYS A 22 12.16 7.59 -0.42
C LYS A 22 10.80 8.03 -0.94
N PRO A 23 10.71 9.20 -1.61
CA PRO A 23 9.46 9.63 -2.20
C PRO A 23 8.98 8.63 -3.26
N ALA A 24 7.73 8.19 -3.14
CA ALA A 24 7.08 7.31 -4.10
C ALA A 24 5.72 7.89 -4.45
N TYR A 25 5.41 7.94 -5.74
CA TYR A 25 4.10 8.41 -6.17
C TYR A 25 3.06 7.35 -5.87
N THR A 26 2.09 7.67 -5.02
CA THR A 26 1.21 6.70 -4.39
C THR A 26 -0.25 7.04 -4.69
N MET A 27 -1.04 6.03 -5.08
CA MET A 27 -2.46 6.23 -5.33
C MET A 27 -3.18 6.70 -4.07
N THR A 28 -4.21 7.52 -4.25
CA THR A 28 -5.00 8.06 -3.15
C THR A 28 -6.29 7.29 -2.90
N LEU A 29 -6.62 6.33 -3.74
CA LEU A 29 -7.94 5.66 -3.70
C LEU A 29 -8.21 5.01 -2.34
N ALA A 30 -7.28 4.22 -1.82
CA ALA A 30 -7.48 3.55 -0.54
C ALA A 30 -7.69 4.55 0.59
N ALA A 31 -6.86 5.61 0.64
CA ALA A 31 -6.99 6.64 1.66
C ALA A 31 -8.33 7.37 1.54
N ARG A 32 -8.73 7.72 0.32
CA ARG A 32 -10.02 8.41 0.11
C ARG A 32 -11.19 7.54 0.53
N LEU A 33 -11.16 6.25 0.20
CA LEU A 33 -12.23 5.33 0.62
C LEU A 33 -12.31 5.25 2.15
N GLY A 34 -11.18 5.12 2.84
CA GLY A 34 -11.16 5.08 4.29
C GLY A 34 -11.67 6.37 4.92
N LEU A 35 -11.24 7.52 4.40
CA LEU A 35 -11.63 8.82 4.95
C LEU A 35 -13.10 9.17 4.67
N GLN A 36 -13.62 8.82 3.49
CA GLN A 36 -14.96 9.19 3.08
C GLN A 36 -16.04 8.25 3.62
N THR A 37 -15.72 6.97 3.77
CA THR A 37 -16.73 5.96 4.13
C THR A 37 -16.56 5.44 5.55
N GLY A 38 -15.43 5.71 6.19
CA GLY A 38 -15.11 5.10 7.49
C GLY A 38 -14.77 3.62 7.40
N ALA A 39 -14.61 3.07 6.21
CA ALA A 39 -14.29 1.67 6.03
C ALA A 39 -12.92 1.33 6.61
N ALA A 40 -12.79 0.15 7.20
CA ALA A 40 -11.51 -0.33 7.70
C ALA A 40 -10.57 -0.66 6.54
N LEU A 41 -9.33 -0.18 6.62
CA LEU A 41 -8.27 -0.50 5.67
C LEU A 41 -7.41 -1.60 6.27
N VAL A 42 -7.62 -2.83 5.83
CA VAL A 42 -6.99 -4.00 6.43
C VAL A 42 -5.87 -4.49 5.51
N PRO A 43 -4.60 -4.38 5.95
CA PRO A 43 -3.48 -4.93 5.18
C PRO A 43 -3.52 -6.45 5.20
N LEU A 44 -3.23 -7.05 4.05
CA LEU A 44 -3.08 -8.49 3.96
C LEU A 44 -2.07 -8.86 2.87
N TRP A 45 -1.50 -10.05 2.99
CA TRP A 45 -0.63 -10.58 1.95
C TRP A 45 -0.70 -12.10 1.90
N GLY A 46 -0.39 -12.64 0.73
CA GLY A 46 -0.37 -14.08 0.52
C GLY A 46 1.04 -14.61 0.51
N GLU A 47 1.35 -15.48 1.46
CA GLU A 47 2.62 -16.18 1.51
C GLU A 47 2.54 -17.44 0.66
N ARG A 48 3.47 -17.59 -0.31
CA ARG A 48 3.58 -18.82 -1.09
C ARG A 48 4.42 -19.82 -0.30
N LEU A 49 3.82 -20.99 -0.03
CA LEU A 49 4.50 -22.06 0.68
C LEU A 49 5.42 -22.82 -0.28
N PRO A 50 6.50 -23.45 0.24
CA PRO A 50 7.44 -24.19 -0.60
C PRO A 50 6.81 -25.46 -1.17
N LYS A 51 7.39 -25.97 -2.25
CA LYS A 51 7.05 -27.27 -2.84
C LYS A 51 5.58 -27.41 -3.25
N GLY A 52 4.96 -26.32 -3.67
CA GLY A 52 3.57 -26.35 -4.12
C GLY A 52 2.54 -26.66 -3.04
N GLN A 53 2.85 -26.41 -1.78
CA GLN A 53 1.96 -26.71 -0.66
C GLN A 53 0.85 -25.68 -0.48
N GLY A 54 0.74 -24.71 -1.41
CA GLY A 54 -0.33 -23.72 -1.39
C GLY A 54 0.11 -22.36 -0.85
N PHE A 55 -0.85 -21.64 -0.27
CA PHE A 55 -0.64 -20.26 0.20
C PHE A 55 -1.21 -20.11 1.59
N VAL A 56 -0.65 -19.16 2.35
CA VAL A 56 -1.22 -18.68 3.61
C VAL A 56 -1.54 -17.20 3.44
N VAL A 57 -2.75 -16.80 3.78
CA VAL A 57 -3.14 -15.40 3.78
C VAL A 57 -2.92 -14.83 5.18
N HIS A 58 -2.09 -13.79 5.27
CA HIS A 58 -1.82 -13.07 6.51
C HIS A 58 -2.65 -11.80 6.52
N VAL A 59 -3.42 -11.61 7.58
CA VAL A 59 -4.26 -10.42 7.78
C VAL A 59 -3.72 -9.66 8.97
N ARG A 60 -3.55 -8.35 8.81
CA ARG A 60 -2.97 -7.49 9.85
C ARG A 60 -4.03 -6.52 10.39
N PRO A 61 -3.78 -5.92 11.57
CA PRO A 61 -4.71 -4.93 12.13
C PRO A 61 -4.96 -3.78 11.16
N PRO A 62 -6.16 -3.17 11.21
CA PRO A 62 -6.49 -2.05 10.31
C PRO A 62 -5.53 -0.88 10.47
N VAL A 63 -5.29 -0.17 9.36
CA VAL A 63 -4.52 1.08 9.38
C VAL A 63 -5.31 2.13 10.16
N GLN A 64 -4.66 2.77 11.13
CA GLN A 64 -5.29 3.80 11.95
C GLN A 64 -5.31 5.13 11.21
N LEU A 65 -6.50 5.66 10.95
CA LEU A 65 -6.70 6.98 10.37
C LEU A 65 -7.48 7.83 11.37
N GLU A 66 -6.79 8.80 11.98
CA GLU A 66 -7.41 9.68 12.95
C GLU A 66 -8.37 10.64 12.27
N GLU A 67 -9.38 11.09 13.02
CA GLU A 67 -10.26 12.15 12.56
C GLU A 67 -9.45 13.40 12.25
N GLY A 68 -9.69 14.00 11.09
CA GLY A 68 -8.99 15.20 10.67
C GLY A 68 -7.62 14.98 10.04
N ILE A 69 -7.19 13.71 9.88
CA ILE A 69 -5.92 13.43 9.21
C ILE A 69 -5.95 13.90 7.75
N SER A 70 -4.87 14.50 7.26
CA SER A 70 -4.78 14.92 5.86
C SER A 70 -4.70 13.72 4.92
N LEU A 71 -5.04 13.95 3.65
CA LEU A 71 -4.93 12.89 2.63
C LEU A 71 -3.49 12.40 2.50
N GLU A 72 -2.52 13.31 2.48
CA GLU A 72 -1.10 12.96 2.37
C GLU A 72 -0.64 12.12 3.56
N ASP A 73 -1.05 12.47 4.77
CA ASP A 73 -0.69 11.71 5.97
C ASP A 73 -1.37 10.35 5.97
N ALA A 74 -2.61 10.26 5.50
CA ALA A 74 -3.30 8.98 5.37
C ALA A 74 -2.58 8.05 4.38
N VAL A 75 -2.16 8.59 3.24
CA VAL A 75 -1.39 7.83 2.23
C VAL A 75 -0.06 7.37 2.82
N THR A 76 0.62 8.22 3.57
CA THR A 76 1.87 7.86 4.24
C THR A 76 1.67 6.72 5.23
N ARG A 77 0.58 6.71 5.97
CA ARG A 77 0.25 5.61 6.89
C ARG A 77 0.00 4.31 6.16
N ILE A 78 -0.65 4.36 5.01
CA ILE A 78 -0.87 3.18 4.18
C ILE A 78 0.48 2.64 3.68
N ASN A 79 1.38 3.51 3.23
CA ASN A 79 2.72 3.10 2.81
C ASN A 79 3.49 2.46 3.97
N SER A 80 3.41 3.01 5.16
CA SER A 80 4.05 2.43 6.35
C SER A 80 3.50 1.03 6.66
N ALA A 81 2.19 0.84 6.52
CA ALA A 81 1.58 -0.47 6.69
C ALA A 81 2.07 -1.46 5.63
N MET A 82 2.22 -1.01 4.38
CA MET A 82 2.75 -1.84 3.30
C MET A 82 4.22 -2.20 3.55
N GLU A 83 5.03 -1.27 4.04
CA GLU A 83 6.42 -1.55 4.45
C GLU A 83 6.47 -2.68 5.48
N SER A 84 5.63 -2.60 6.51
CA SER A 84 5.57 -3.62 7.57
C SER A 84 5.19 -4.98 7.00
N VAL A 85 4.23 -5.03 6.09
CA VAL A 85 3.80 -6.26 5.44
C VAL A 85 4.92 -6.83 4.57
N ILE A 86 5.60 -5.99 3.79
CA ILE A 86 6.72 -6.42 2.93
C ILE A 86 7.85 -7.00 3.77
N LEU A 87 8.15 -6.40 4.92
CA LEU A 87 9.25 -6.83 5.79
C LEU A 87 8.95 -8.17 6.48
N GLU A 88 7.70 -8.64 6.50
CA GLU A 88 7.40 -9.97 7.04
C GLU A 88 7.98 -11.10 6.18
N CYS A 89 8.07 -10.89 4.86
CA CYS A 89 8.67 -11.86 3.94
C CYS A 89 9.21 -11.11 2.71
N PRO A 90 10.34 -10.38 2.87
CA PRO A 90 10.84 -9.51 1.80
C PRO A 90 11.16 -10.24 0.51
N GLU A 91 11.58 -11.50 0.60
CA GLU A 91 11.96 -12.28 -0.57
C GLU A 91 10.77 -12.63 -1.48
N GLN A 92 9.53 -12.46 -1.02
CA GLN A 92 8.35 -12.72 -1.84
C GLN A 92 7.72 -11.45 -2.41
N TYR A 93 8.29 -10.28 -2.11
CA TYR A 93 7.80 -9.04 -2.71
C TYR A 93 8.33 -8.89 -4.13
N LEU A 94 7.51 -8.31 -5.01
CA LEU A 94 7.89 -8.09 -6.42
C LEU A 94 8.79 -6.86 -6.54
N TRP A 95 10.06 -7.00 -6.17
CA TRP A 95 11.03 -5.90 -6.20
C TRP A 95 11.33 -5.41 -7.62
N GLY A 96 11.05 -6.21 -8.64
CA GLY A 96 11.22 -5.81 -10.03
C GLY A 96 10.23 -4.77 -10.51
N TYR A 97 9.14 -4.54 -9.79
CA TYR A 97 8.21 -3.46 -10.12
C TYR A 97 8.83 -2.12 -9.74
N GLY A 98 8.76 -1.14 -10.66
CA GLY A 98 9.37 0.17 -10.45
C GLY A 98 8.52 1.05 -9.53
N ARG A 99 8.52 0.78 -8.23
CA ARG A 99 7.69 1.49 -7.25
C ARG A 99 8.01 2.98 -7.19
N TYR A 100 9.24 3.37 -7.50
CA TYR A 100 9.70 4.76 -7.44
C TYR A 100 9.73 5.43 -8.82
N LYS A 101 9.18 4.78 -9.83
CA LYS A 101 9.19 5.36 -11.19
C LYS A 101 8.34 6.62 -11.26
N THR A 102 8.67 7.48 -12.21
CA THR A 102 7.86 8.67 -12.51
C THR A 102 6.51 8.23 -13.08
N PRO A 103 5.40 8.82 -12.63
CA PRO A 103 4.09 8.46 -13.17
C PRO A 103 3.98 8.82 -14.65
N ARG A 104 3.22 8.01 -15.39
CA ARG A 104 2.98 8.29 -16.81
C ARG A 104 2.08 9.51 -16.94
N PRO A 105 2.35 10.39 -17.92
CA PRO A 105 1.45 11.49 -18.23
C PRO A 105 0.07 10.95 -18.61
N GLN A 106 -0.95 11.70 -18.26
CA GLN A 106 -2.31 11.41 -18.69
C GLN A 106 -2.54 11.83 -20.12
#